data_dda470a39983576fed3ada3364dbac68
#
_entry.id   dda470a39983576fed3ada3364dbac68
#
_cell.length_a   1.000
_cell.length_b   1.000
_cell.length_c   1.000
_cell.angle_alpha   90.00
_cell.angle_beta   90.00
_cell.angle_gamma   90.00
#
_symmetry.space_group_name_H-M   'P 1'
#
loop_
_entity.id
_entity.type
_entity.pdbx_description
1 polymer ?
#
loop_
_entity_poly.entity_id
_entity_poly.type
_entity_poly.pdbx_seq_one_letter_code
_entity_poly.pdbx_strand_id
1 'polypeptide(L)'
;MQIQFKLNGKMVNEETEPNETLLDFLRERLNVTSVKKGCDEGECGTCTVLLNGEPVRSCLLLSVQMRGTDEVTTIEGLAKAGEMSDVQEAFLEKYGFQCGFCTPGMILTAKALLDENPRPTVQEIKDQLEGNLCRCTGYEQILESVQRAAELRAARR
;
A
#
# COMPACT_ATOMS: atom_id res chain seq x y z
N MET A 1 11.75 -8.15 21.53
CA MET A 1 10.44 -8.74 21.88
C MET A 1 9.98 -9.62 20.74
N GLN A 2 9.41 -10.78 21.01
CA GLN A 2 8.92 -11.70 19.98
C GLN A 2 7.57 -11.19 19.47
N ILE A 3 7.42 -11.07 18.15
CA ILE A 3 6.17 -10.71 17.50
C ILE A 3 5.77 -11.73 16.44
N GLN A 4 4.49 -11.81 16.19
CA GLN A 4 3.92 -12.72 15.19
C GLN A 4 2.79 -12.01 14.44
N PHE A 5 2.79 -12.06 13.11
CA PHE A 5 1.72 -11.56 12.25
C PHE A 5 1.82 -12.18 10.85
N LYS A 6 0.83 -11.98 10.00
CA LYS A 6 0.91 -12.41 8.60
C LYS A 6 1.42 -11.25 7.74
N LEU A 7 2.38 -11.53 6.87
CA LEU A 7 2.85 -10.63 5.83
C LEU A 7 2.59 -11.25 4.46
N ASN A 8 1.72 -10.65 3.68
CA ASN A 8 1.32 -11.14 2.35
C ASN A 8 0.89 -12.61 2.38
N GLY A 9 0.09 -12.98 3.39
CA GLY A 9 -0.42 -14.32 3.60
C GLY A 9 0.55 -15.32 4.24
N LYS A 10 1.79 -14.94 4.52
CA LYS A 10 2.80 -15.79 5.16
C LYS A 10 3.01 -15.39 6.61
N MET A 11 3.07 -16.35 7.51
CA MET A 11 3.35 -16.09 8.93
C MET A 11 4.78 -15.60 9.10
N VAL A 12 4.94 -14.48 9.76
CA VAL A 12 6.20 -13.92 10.26
C VAL A 12 6.26 -14.19 11.77
N ASN A 13 7.42 -14.61 12.26
CA ASN A 13 7.68 -14.85 13.66
C ASN A 13 9.12 -14.43 13.95
N GLU A 14 9.30 -13.20 14.40
CA GLU A 14 10.60 -12.55 14.50
C GLU A 14 10.72 -11.73 15.79
N GLU A 15 11.95 -11.38 16.15
CA GLU A 15 12.22 -10.45 17.23
C GLU A 15 12.22 -9.00 16.73
N THR A 16 11.75 -8.10 17.58
CA THR A 16 11.74 -6.66 17.32
C THR A 16 12.16 -5.88 18.56
N GLU A 17 12.63 -4.64 18.35
CA GLU A 17 12.90 -3.71 19.42
C GLU A 17 11.60 -2.99 19.86
N PRO A 18 11.48 -2.59 21.14
CA PRO A 18 10.26 -1.94 21.64
C PRO A 18 9.87 -0.64 20.94
N ASN A 19 10.83 0.08 20.39
CA ASN A 19 10.66 1.37 19.72
C ASN A 19 10.82 1.28 18.20
N GLU A 20 10.93 0.08 17.64
CA GLU A 20 11.07 -0.10 16.19
C GLU A 20 9.74 0.10 15.49
N THR A 21 9.71 0.97 14.46
CA THR A 21 8.51 1.19 13.67
C THR A 21 8.23 -0.03 12.78
N LEU A 22 6.96 -0.24 12.42
CA LEU A 22 6.60 -1.27 11.44
C LEU A 22 7.29 -1.01 10.10
N LEU A 23 7.48 0.26 9.72
CA LEU A 23 8.22 0.65 8.52
C LEU A 23 9.66 0.13 8.55
N ASP A 24 10.40 0.44 9.62
CA ASP A 24 11.79 0.02 9.74
C ASP A 24 11.91 -1.50 9.85
N PHE A 25 11.03 -2.14 10.61
CA PHE A 25 10.96 -3.60 10.72
C PHE A 25 10.75 -4.27 9.35
N LEU A 26 9.77 -3.82 8.56
CA LEU A 26 9.51 -4.36 7.23
C LEU A 26 10.72 -4.19 6.29
N ARG A 27 11.36 -3.03 6.32
CA ARG A 27 12.47 -2.72 5.43
C ARG A 27 13.79 -3.38 5.84
N GLU A 28 14.17 -3.22 7.11
CA GLU A 28 15.52 -3.55 7.57
C GLU A 28 15.64 -5.02 8.01
N ARG A 29 14.57 -5.60 8.57
CA ARG A 29 14.59 -7.01 9.01
C ARG A 29 13.99 -7.97 7.99
N LEU A 30 12.88 -7.59 7.35
CA LEU A 30 12.21 -8.45 6.38
C LEU A 30 12.58 -8.15 4.92
N ASN A 31 13.42 -7.12 4.69
CA ASN A 31 13.87 -6.70 3.35
C ASN A 31 12.72 -6.37 2.38
N VAL A 32 11.60 -5.86 2.90
CA VAL A 32 10.44 -5.41 2.11
C VAL A 32 10.68 -3.95 1.68
N THR A 33 11.47 -3.76 0.66
CA THR A 33 11.97 -2.44 0.23
C THR A 33 10.96 -1.61 -0.57
N SER A 34 9.83 -2.20 -0.98
CA SER A 34 8.74 -1.48 -1.63
C SER A 34 8.05 -0.47 -0.71
N VAL A 35 8.01 -0.74 0.59
CA VAL A 35 7.55 0.21 1.60
C VAL A 35 8.60 1.30 1.74
N LYS A 36 8.27 2.56 1.40
CA LYS A 36 9.25 3.65 1.31
C LYS A 36 9.26 4.52 2.56
N LYS A 37 10.48 4.92 2.97
CA LYS A 37 10.69 5.89 4.05
C LYS A 37 10.87 7.28 3.45
N GLY A 38 9.81 8.11 3.52
CA GLY A 38 9.80 9.47 3.00
C GLY A 38 9.95 10.51 4.11
N CYS A 39 8.85 10.86 4.79
CA CYS A 39 8.86 11.88 5.84
C CYS A 39 9.14 11.34 7.25
N ASP A 40 8.79 10.08 7.53
CA ASP A 40 8.90 9.43 8.85
C ASP A 40 8.06 10.10 9.97
N GLU A 41 7.02 10.84 9.59
CA GLU A 41 6.15 11.61 10.48
C GLU A 41 4.65 11.50 10.13
N GLY A 42 4.29 10.55 9.24
CA GLY A 42 2.91 10.25 8.91
C GLY A 42 2.29 11.08 7.78
N GLU A 43 2.99 12.06 7.20
CA GLU A 43 2.45 13.02 6.24
C GLU A 43 2.42 12.50 4.79
N CYS A 44 3.53 11.98 4.28
CA CYS A 44 3.70 11.75 2.85
C CYS A 44 3.00 10.50 2.29
N GLY A 45 2.65 9.54 3.11
CA GLY A 45 1.97 8.31 2.68
C GLY A 45 2.80 7.28 1.90
N THR A 46 4.10 7.52 1.68
CA THR A 46 4.95 6.57 0.92
C THR A 46 5.19 5.26 1.66
N CYS A 47 5.00 5.25 2.98
CA CYS A 47 5.11 4.09 3.85
C CYS A 47 3.77 3.33 4.03
N THR A 48 2.74 3.66 3.25
CA THR A 48 1.43 2.99 3.36
C THR A 48 1.55 1.50 3.13
N VAL A 49 0.96 0.74 4.06
CA VAL A 49 0.69 -0.69 3.94
C VAL A 49 -0.79 -0.92 4.23
N LEU A 50 -1.34 -2.08 3.89
CA LEU A 50 -2.67 -2.46 4.37
C LEU A 50 -2.52 -3.29 5.64
N LEU A 51 -3.12 -2.84 6.72
CA LEU A 51 -3.27 -3.61 7.96
C LEU A 51 -4.72 -4.10 8.04
N ASN A 52 -4.90 -5.40 7.95
CA ASN A 52 -6.24 -6.00 7.92
C ASN A 52 -7.17 -5.41 6.82
N GLY A 53 -6.59 -5.04 5.68
CA GLY A 53 -7.28 -4.42 4.56
C GLY A 53 -7.33 -2.89 4.56
N GLU A 54 -7.06 -2.24 5.70
CA GLU A 54 -7.11 -0.78 5.83
C GLU A 54 -5.75 -0.11 5.57
N PRO A 55 -5.70 1.01 4.84
CA PRO A 55 -4.45 1.71 4.56
C PRO A 55 -3.96 2.45 5.81
N VAL A 56 -2.75 2.10 6.25
CA VAL A 56 -2.12 2.72 7.43
C VAL A 56 -0.71 3.20 7.13
N ARG A 57 -0.25 4.18 7.90
CA ARG A 57 1.13 4.69 7.82
C ARG A 57 2.03 3.85 8.71
N SER A 58 2.84 2.98 8.13
CA SER A 58 3.70 2.06 8.88
C SER A 58 4.77 2.78 9.72
N CYS A 59 5.12 4.02 9.39
CA CYS A 59 6.04 4.85 10.20
C CYS A 59 5.44 5.31 11.53
N LEU A 60 4.11 5.27 11.68
CA LEU A 60 3.42 5.65 12.93
C LEU A 60 3.03 4.44 13.81
N LEU A 61 3.27 3.23 13.33
CA LEU A 61 2.97 2.00 14.05
C LEU A 61 4.28 1.39 14.60
N LEU A 62 4.25 0.95 15.84
CA LEU A 62 5.34 0.14 16.39
C LEU A 62 5.15 -1.32 16.00
N SER A 63 6.23 -1.98 15.59
CA SER A 63 6.20 -3.40 15.22
C SER A 63 5.71 -4.30 16.36
N VAL A 64 5.99 -3.93 17.62
CA VAL A 64 5.52 -4.65 18.81
C VAL A 64 4.00 -4.67 18.99
N GLN A 65 3.27 -3.82 18.27
CA GLN A 65 1.80 -3.79 18.30
C GLN A 65 1.16 -4.88 17.44
N MET A 66 1.94 -5.50 16.55
CA MET A 66 1.44 -6.55 15.64
C MET A 66 1.10 -7.84 16.42
N ARG A 67 -0.03 -8.43 16.07
CA ARG A 67 -0.59 -9.64 16.70
C ARG A 67 -0.65 -10.78 15.70
N GLY A 68 -0.68 -12.00 16.18
CA GLY A 68 -0.78 -13.21 15.32
C GLY A 68 -2.02 -13.28 14.43
N THR A 69 -3.05 -12.48 14.73
CA THR A 69 -4.27 -12.33 13.92
C THR A 69 -4.16 -11.26 12.86
N ASP A 70 -3.17 -10.35 12.95
CA ASP A 70 -3.03 -9.24 12.01
C ASP A 70 -2.42 -9.70 10.69
N GLU A 71 -2.88 -9.08 9.62
CA GLU A 71 -2.37 -9.27 8.28
C GLU A 71 -1.90 -7.94 7.69
N VAL A 72 -0.61 -7.88 7.40
CA VAL A 72 0.02 -6.76 6.69
C VAL A 72 0.16 -7.13 5.22
N THR A 73 -0.41 -6.31 4.35
CA THR A 73 -0.27 -6.47 2.89
C THR A 73 0.58 -5.33 2.33
N THR A 74 1.60 -5.69 1.59
CA THR A 74 2.43 -4.78 0.80
C THR A 74 2.19 -5.00 -0.69
N ILE A 75 2.80 -4.19 -1.56
CA ILE A 75 2.57 -4.30 -3.01
C ILE A 75 2.94 -5.67 -3.55
N GLU A 76 3.92 -6.34 -2.96
CA GLU A 76 4.35 -7.70 -3.32
C GLU A 76 3.23 -8.73 -3.14
N GLY A 77 2.33 -8.49 -2.17
CA GLY A 77 1.19 -9.37 -1.88
C GLY A 77 0.01 -9.21 -2.84
N LEU A 78 0.02 -8.22 -3.72
CA LEU A 78 -1.08 -7.97 -4.65
C LEU A 78 -1.02 -8.84 -5.90
N ALA A 79 0.18 -9.18 -6.36
CA ALA A 79 0.39 -10.07 -7.50
C ALA A 79 0.13 -11.52 -7.08
N LYS A 80 -0.65 -12.25 -7.88
CA LYS A 80 -0.92 -13.67 -7.66
C LYS A 80 -0.43 -14.49 -8.85
N ALA A 81 0.31 -15.55 -8.58
CA ALA A 81 0.83 -16.46 -9.60
C ALA A 81 1.59 -15.78 -10.76
N GLY A 82 2.25 -14.64 -10.48
CA GLY A 82 2.99 -13.87 -11.48
C GLY A 82 2.13 -12.88 -12.29
N GLU A 83 0.83 -12.81 -12.04
CA GLU A 83 -0.08 -11.85 -12.66
C GLU A 83 -0.26 -10.62 -11.79
N MET A 84 -0.19 -9.45 -12.41
CA MET A 84 -0.46 -8.17 -11.74
C MET A 84 -1.93 -8.08 -11.32
N SER A 85 -2.17 -7.41 -10.19
CA SER A 85 -3.54 -7.05 -9.80
C SER A 85 -4.12 -6.00 -10.77
N ASP A 86 -5.45 -5.85 -10.76
CA ASP A 86 -6.16 -4.82 -11.53
C ASP A 86 -5.58 -3.42 -11.33
N VAL A 87 -5.24 -3.06 -10.09
CA VAL A 87 -4.67 -1.75 -9.78
C VAL A 87 -3.25 -1.61 -10.31
N GLN A 88 -2.40 -2.63 -10.17
CA GLN A 88 -1.04 -2.60 -10.71
C GLN A 88 -1.03 -2.48 -12.23
N GLU A 89 -1.89 -3.25 -12.92
CA GLU A 89 -2.05 -3.19 -14.37
C GLU A 89 -2.53 -1.82 -14.84
N ALA A 90 -3.54 -1.25 -14.18
CA ALA A 90 -4.07 0.06 -14.51
C ALA A 90 -3.03 1.18 -14.36
N PHE A 91 -2.20 1.13 -13.29
CA PHE A 91 -1.11 2.08 -13.11
C PHE A 91 -0.05 1.97 -14.20
N LEU A 92 0.20 0.76 -14.71
CA LEU A 92 1.09 0.55 -15.84
C LEU A 92 0.47 1.07 -17.15
N GLU A 93 -0.80 0.76 -17.44
CA GLU A 93 -1.50 1.20 -18.64
C GLU A 93 -1.62 2.73 -18.75
N LYS A 94 -1.90 3.39 -17.62
CA LYS A 94 -2.16 4.84 -17.57
C LYS A 94 -0.94 5.67 -17.18
N TYR A 95 0.22 5.03 -17.01
CA TYR A 95 1.44 5.71 -16.57
C TYR A 95 1.28 6.48 -15.25
N GLY A 96 0.58 5.88 -14.28
CA GLY A 96 0.31 6.46 -12.96
C GLY A 96 1.54 6.64 -12.07
N PHE A 97 2.73 6.69 -12.67
CA PHE A 97 4.02 6.84 -11.99
C PHE A 97 5.05 7.51 -12.90
N GLN A 98 6.05 8.12 -12.27
CA GLN A 98 7.27 8.58 -12.94
C GLN A 98 8.50 8.00 -12.20
N CYS A 99 8.95 8.61 -11.09
CA CYS A 99 10.07 8.05 -10.33
C CYS A 99 9.72 6.74 -9.59
N GLY A 100 8.45 6.44 -9.36
CA GLY A 100 7.97 5.22 -8.70
C GLY A 100 8.02 5.23 -7.19
N PHE A 101 8.53 6.28 -6.54
CA PHE A 101 8.72 6.30 -5.08
C PHE A 101 7.39 6.28 -4.31
N CYS A 102 6.40 7.06 -4.71
CA CYS A 102 5.07 7.08 -4.08
C CYS A 102 4.16 5.93 -4.54
N THR A 103 4.50 5.26 -5.63
CA THR A 103 3.61 4.33 -6.35
C THR A 103 3.12 3.16 -5.51
N PRO A 104 3.95 2.47 -4.71
CA PRO A 104 3.46 1.38 -3.86
C PRO A 104 2.36 1.84 -2.89
N GLY A 105 2.56 2.96 -2.22
CA GLY A 105 1.56 3.53 -1.30
C GLY A 105 0.27 3.95 -2.00
N MET A 106 0.38 4.58 -3.18
CA MET A 106 -0.77 4.97 -4.01
C MET A 106 -1.61 3.74 -4.43
N ILE A 107 -0.95 2.68 -4.91
CA ILE A 107 -1.60 1.44 -5.34
C ILE A 107 -2.33 0.77 -4.18
N LEU A 108 -1.72 0.68 -3.00
CA LEU A 108 -2.34 0.07 -1.83
C LEU A 108 -3.56 0.88 -1.35
N THR A 109 -3.44 2.22 -1.32
CA THR A 109 -4.56 3.10 -0.97
C THR A 109 -5.70 2.99 -1.98
N ALA A 110 -5.39 2.97 -3.28
CA ALA A 110 -6.39 2.78 -4.34
C ALA A 110 -7.06 1.41 -4.25
N LYS A 111 -6.28 0.36 -3.94
CA LYS A 111 -6.85 -0.98 -3.73
C LYS A 111 -7.86 -1.00 -2.60
N ALA A 112 -7.52 -0.42 -1.45
CA ALA A 112 -8.44 -0.35 -0.31
C ALA A 112 -9.74 0.37 -0.68
N LEU A 113 -9.66 1.51 -1.38
CA LEU A 113 -10.83 2.21 -1.88
C LEU A 113 -11.70 1.32 -2.78
N LEU A 114 -11.10 0.65 -3.75
CA LEU A 114 -11.84 -0.19 -4.71
C LEU A 114 -12.41 -1.48 -4.08
N ASP A 115 -11.85 -1.93 -2.98
CA ASP A 115 -12.40 -3.06 -2.21
C ASP A 115 -13.68 -2.64 -1.48
N GLU A 116 -13.72 -1.42 -0.96
CA GLU A 116 -14.88 -0.85 -0.28
C GLU A 116 -15.92 -0.31 -1.29
N ASN A 117 -15.48 0.49 -2.26
CA ASN A 117 -16.31 1.10 -3.29
C ASN A 117 -15.79 0.74 -4.70
N PRO A 118 -16.40 -0.25 -5.38
CA PRO A 118 -15.95 -0.71 -6.69
C PRO A 118 -16.13 0.32 -7.83
N ARG A 119 -16.89 1.39 -7.61
CA ARG A 119 -17.18 2.43 -8.61
C ARG A 119 -17.08 3.82 -8.00
N PRO A 120 -15.88 4.23 -7.55
CA PRO A 120 -15.70 5.51 -6.91
C PRO A 120 -15.85 6.65 -7.93
N THR A 121 -16.39 7.76 -7.48
CA THR A 121 -16.33 9.03 -8.21
C THR A 121 -14.93 9.60 -8.16
N VAL A 122 -14.61 10.52 -9.07
CA VAL A 122 -13.30 11.20 -9.08
C VAL A 122 -13.03 11.90 -7.73
N GLN A 123 -14.08 12.47 -7.11
CA GLN A 123 -13.93 13.13 -5.82
C GLN A 123 -13.57 12.14 -4.72
N GLU A 124 -14.24 11.00 -4.64
CA GLU A 124 -13.91 9.94 -3.67
C GLU A 124 -12.49 9.41 -3.84
N ILE A 125 -12.01 9.30 -5.11
CA ILE A 125 -10.61 8.94 -5.39
C ILE A 125 -9.65 10.00 -4.85
N LYS A 126 -9.93 11.29 -5.07
CA LYS A 126 -9.11 12.40 -4.55
C LYS A 126 -9.07 12.40 -3.03
N ASP A 127 -10.23 12.28 -2.39
CA ASP A 127 -10.35 12.26 -0.93
C ASP A 127 -9.55 11.10 -0.32
N GLN A 128 -9.63 9.92 -0.94
CA GLN A 128 -8.89 8.74 -0.46
C GLN A 128 -7.37 8.88 -0.64
N LEU A 129 -6.93 9.52 -1.73
CA LEU A 129 -5.50 9.69 -2.03
C LEU A 129 -4.89 10.94 -1.41
N GLU A 130 -5.66 11.78 -0.73
CA GLU A 130 -5.19 13.05 -0.14
C GLU A 130 -3.95 12.87 0.74
N GLY A 131 -3.89 11.79 1.50
CA GLY A 131 -2.75 11.46 2.36
C GLY A 131 -1.55 10.81 1.65
N ASN A 132 -1.54 10.72 0.31
CA ASN A 132 -0.46 10.13 -0.47
C ASN A 132 0.13 11.18 -1.41
N LEU A 133 1.34 11.67 -1.09
CA LEU A 133 1.97 12.74 -1.85
C LEU A 133 2.78 12.20 -3.03
N CYS A 134 2.63 12.87 -4.18
CA CYS A 134 3.46 12.65 -5.36
C CYS A 134 4.05 13.99 -5.83
N ARG A 135 5.37 14.05 -6.00
CA ARG A 135 6.07 15.25 -6.48
C ARG A 135 6.18 15.33 -8.01
N CYS A 136 5.97 14.21 -8.70
CA CYS A 136 6.33 14.07 -10.11
C CYS A 136 5.14 14.21 -11.07
N THR A 137 4.02 13.50 -10.80
CA THR A 137 2.95 13.24 -11.80
C THR A 137 1.92 14.36 -11.91
N GLY A 138 1.78 15.24 -10.92
CA GLY A 138 0.65 16.19 -10.84
C GLY A 138 -0.71 15.51 -10.63
N TYR A 139 -0.73 14.22 -10.27
CA TYR A 139 -1.88 13.38 -9.87
C TYR A 139 -2.83 12.95 -10.99
N GLU A 140 -2.89 13.60 -12.15
CA GLU A 140 -3.89 13.29 -13.19
C GLU A 140 -3.81 11.81 -13.63
N GLN A 141 -2.61 11.33 -14.01
CA GLN A 141 -2.43 9.94 -14.42
C GLN A 141 -2.71 8.94 -13.29
N ILE A 142 -2.51 9.35 -12.04
CA ILE A 142 -2.85 8.52 -10.88
C ILE A 142 -4.38 8.37 -10.77
N LEU A 143 -5.13 9.47 -10.88
CA LEU A 143 -6.60 9.44 -10.88
C LEU A 143 -7.14 8.58 -12.02
N GLU A 144 -6.64 8.77 -13.25
CA GLU A 144 -7.00 7.94 -14.40
C GLU A 144 -6.67 6.45 -14.17
N SER A 145 -5.54 6.15 -13.50
CA SER A 145 -5.16 4.79 -13.16
C SER A 145 -6.16 4.13 -12.21
N VAL A 146 -6.65 4.84 -11.20
CA VAL A 146 -7.65 4.30 -10.27
C VAL A 146 -8.98 4.08 -10.96
N GLN A 147 -9.42 5.01 -11.82
CA GLN A 147 -10.63 4.82 -12.65
C GLN A 147 -10.49 3.59 -13.56
N ARG A 148 -9.35 3.45 -14.21
CA ARG A 148 -9.07 2.29 -15.07
C ARG A 148 -9.04 0.97 -14.26
N ALA A 149 -8.52 0.97 -13.07
CA ALA A 149 -8.54 -0.20 -12.19
C ALA A 149 -9.98 -0.62 -11.83
N ALA A 150 -10.88 0.34 -11.59
CA ALA A 150 -12.30 0.07 -11.39
C ALA A 150 -12.95 -0.60 -12.61
N GLU A 151 -12.62 -0.15 -13.81
CA GLU A 151 -13.10 -0.76 -15.06
C GLU A 151 -12.58 -2.19 -15.25
N LEU A 152 -11.26 -2.41 -15.04
CA LEU A 152 -10.65 -3.75 -15.14
C LEU A 152 -11.27 -4.71 -14.13
N ARG A 153 -11.49 -4.26 -12.91
CA ARG A 153 -12.14 -5.06 -11.86
C ARG A 153 -13.57 -5.44 -12.23
N ALA A 154 -14.34 -4.50 -12.80
CA ALA A 154 -15.70 -4.77 -13.27
C ALA A 154 -15.74 -5.78 -14.42
N ALA A 155 -14.77 -5.73 -15.32
CA ALA A 155 -14.67 -6.66 -16.47
C ALA A 155 -14.25 -8.09 -16.07
N ARG A 156 -13.60 -8.27 -14.90
CA ARG A 156 -13.13 -9.58 -14.39
C ARG A 156 -14.15 -10.27 -13.46
N ARG A 157 -15.27 -9.61 -13.15
CA ARG A 157 -16.40 -10.19 -12.40
C ARG A 157 -17.41 -10.84 -13.31
#